data_178c19715b9fbabd5bac2aa08e9820bd
#
_entry.id   178c19715b9fbabd5bac2aa08e9820bd
#
_cell.length_a   1.000
_cell.length_b   1.000
_cell.length_c   1.000
_cell.angle_alpha   90.00
_cell.angle_beta   90.00
_cell.angle_gamma   90.00
#
_symmetry.space_group_name_H-M   'P 1'
#
loop_
_entity.id
_entity.type
_entity.pdbx_description
1 polymer ?
#
loop_
_entity_poly.entity_id
_entity_poly.type
_entity_poly.pdbx_seq_one_letter_code
_entity_poly.pdbx_strand_id
1 'polypeptide(L)'
;MTNHEPSVSQYKSKSGLKRIFSALFNSLNGLRTAWRLEHAFRQELGVAIPGIIVALLLPVTLLERVALIAVLVLMLITELVNSAIEAVVDRISLDHHELSKNAKDLGSAAVMLAVVLAVLTWAVILGALWMR
;
A
#
# COMPACT_ATOMS: atom_id res chain seq x y z
N MET A 1 26.44 40.13 -6.22
CA MET A 1 26.51 38.68 -6.54
C MET A 1 26.09 37.92 -5.31
N THR A 2 24.84 37.50 -5.22
CA THR A 2 24.31 36.73 -4.10
C THR A 2 24.51 35.24 -4.42
N ASN A 3 25.46 34.63 -3.72
CA ASN A 3 25.68 33.18 -3.78
C ASN A 3 24.44 32.47 -3.20
N HIS A 4 23.57 31.94 -4.05
CA HIS A 4 22.59 30.95 -3.69
C HIS A 4 23.31 29.61 -3.52
N GLU A 5 23.72 29.28 -2.29
CA GLU A 5 24.06 27.90 -1.95
C GLU A 5 22.79 27.06 -2.09
N PRO A 6 22.85 25.94 -2.80
CA PRO A 6 21.69 25.04 -2.88
C PRO A 6 21.39 24.51 -1.48
N SER A 7 20.17 24.69 -1.00
CA SER A 7 19.71 24.16 0.28
C SER A 7 19.80 22.65 0.26
N VAL A 8 20.85 22.11 0.86
CA VAL A 8 21.02 20.66 1.05
C VAL A 8 19.93 20.21 2.01
N SER A 9 19.06 19.32 1.55
CA SER A 9 17.98 18.74 2.34
C SER A 9 18.52 18.24 3.69
N GLN A 10 17.96 18.72 4.80
CA GLN A 10 18.34 18.36 6.17
C GLN A 10 18.28 16.84 6.46
N TYR A 11 17.71 16.06 5.55
CA TYR A 11 17.61 14.60 5.64
C TYR A 11 18.93 13.86 5.28
N LYS A 12 19.93 14.53 4.72
CA LYS A 12 21.14 13.89 4.17
C LYS A 12 22.26 13.62 5.18
N SER A 13 22.17 14.08 6.43
CA SER A 13 23.29 14.04 7.41
C SER A 13 23.14 13.08 8.59
N LYS A 14 22.12 12.19 8.62
CA LYS A 14 21.94 11.25 9.73
C LYS A 14 22.78 9.99 9.52
N SER A 15 23.51 9.51 10.55
CA SER A 15 24.22 8.22 10.53
C SER A 15 23.29 7.06 10.15
N GLY A 16 23.81 5.99 9.52
CA GLY A 16 23.03 4.90 8.95
C GLY A 16 21.95 4.32 9.87
N LEU A 17 22.24 4.07 11.16
CA LEU A 17 21.27 3.59 12.14
C LEU A 17 20.15 4.61 12.41
N LYS A 18 20.50 5.90 12.59
CA LYS A 18 19.47 6.95 12.78
C LYS A 18 18.54 7.07 11.58
N ARG A 19 19.04 6.82 10.37
CA ARG A 19 18.21 6.81 9.14
C ARG A 19 17.22 5.65 9.17
N ILE A 20 17.65 4.45 9.59
CA ILE A 20 16.77 3.27 9.68
C ILE A 20 15.66 3.52 10.72
N PHE A 21 16.01 4.00 11.92
CA PHE A 21 15.01 4.32 12.94
C PHE A 21 14.03 5.42 12.49
N SER A 22 14.57 6.47 11.84
CA SER A 22 13.71 7.54 11.29
C SER A 22 12.78 7.01 10.19
N ALA A 23 13.25 6.13 9.31
CA ALA A 23 12.43 5.50 8.28
C ALA A 23 11.34 4.62 8.87
N LEU A 24 11.67 3.80 9.88
CA LEU A 24 10.68 2.98 10.60
C LEU A 24 9.61 3.84 11.26
N PHE A 25 10.01 4.90 11.96
CA PHE A 25 9.08 5.83 12.60
C PHE A 25 8.16 6.50 11.56
N ASN A 26 8.70 6.95 10.42
CA ASN A 26 7.91 7.52 9.34
C ASN A 26 6.94 6.50 8.74
N SER A 27 7.35 5.24 8.59
CA SER A 27 6.48 4.17 8.12
C SER A 27 5.30 3.91 9.06
N LEU A 28 5.56 3.85 10.37
CA LEU A 28 4.51 3.70 11.37
C LEU A 28 3.54 4.90 11.38
N ASN A 29 4.06 6.11 11.23
CA ASN A 29 3.22 7.30 11.09
C ASN A 29 2.38 7.26 9.82
N GLY A 30 2.93 6.78 8.70
CA GLY A 30 2.19 6.59 7.45
C GLY A 30 1.01 5.62 7.63
N LEU A 31 1.23 4.46 8.25
CA LEU A 31 0.17 3.50 8.55
C LEU A 31 -0.89 4.09 9.50
N ARG A 32 -0.46 4.85 10.51
CA ARG A 32 -1.39 5.53 11.42
C ARG A 32 -2.23 6.58 10.69
N THR A 33 -1.64 7.32 9.77
CA THR A 33 -2.33 8.31 8.94
C THR A 33 -3.36 7.63 8.05
N ALA A 34 -2.98 6.56 7.34
CA ALA A 34 -3.90 5.77 6.52
C ALA A 34 -5.08 5.23 7.36
N TRP A 35 -4.81 4.65 8.53
CA TRP A 35 -5.87 4.19 9.43
C TRP A 35 -6.84 5.32 9.83
N ARG A 36 -6.35 6.53 10.07
CA ARG A 36 -7.17 7.64 10.55
C ARG A 36 -7.96 8.34 9.45
N LEU A 37 -7.36 8.48 8.27
CA LEU A 37 -7.90 9.32 7.20
C LEU A 37 -8.54 8.52 6.07
N GLU A 38 -8.00 7.32 5.76
CA GLU A 38 -8.40 6.56 4.59
C GLU A 38 -9.45 5.49 4.92
N HIS A 39 -10.67 5.68 4.43
CA HIS A 39 -11.74 4.73 4.65
C HIS A 39 -11.51 3.41 3.92
N ALA A 40 -11.02 3.46 2.66
CA ALA A 40 -10.70 2.29 1.85
C ALA A 40 -9.63 1.43 2.53
N PHE A 41 -8.55 2.04 3.04
CA PHE A 41 -7.51 1.32 3.77
C PHE A 41 -8.06 0.54 4.98
N ARG A 42 -8.99 1.13 5.75
CA ARG A 42 -9.64 0.42 6.87
C ARG A 42 -10.48 -0.77 6.42
N GLN A 43 -11.20 -0.62 5.31
CA GLN A 43 -12.01 -1.71 4.73
C GLN A 43 -11.10 -2.85 4.25
N GLU A 44 -10.06 -2.53 3.51
CA GLU A 44 -9.09 -3.52 3.01
C GLU A 44 -8.37 -4.23 4.17
N LEU A 45 -7.98 -3.51 5.21
CA LEU A 45 -7.37 -4.10 6.40
C LEU A 45 -8.35 -5.03 7.14
N GLY A 46 -9.65 -4.67 7.16
CA GLY A 46 -10.72 -5.50 7.68
C GLY A 46 -10.94 -6.81 6.92
N VAL A 47 -10.50 -6.89 5.66
CA VAL A 47 -10.47 -8.12 4.86
C VAL A 47 -9.12 -8.83 5.00
N ALA A 48 -8.03 -8.08 4.96
CA ALA A 48 -6.68 -8.63 4.96
C ALA A 48 -6.34 -9.35 6.28
N ILE A 49 -6.69 -8.78 7.44
CA ILE A 49 -6.40 -9.41 8.73
C ILE A 49 -7.09 -10.77 8.88
N PRO A 50 -8.42 -10.90 8.72
CA PRO A 50 -9.07 -12.22 8.74
C PRO A 50 -8.52 -13.15 7.66
N GLY A 51 -8.28 -12.64 6.45
CA GLY A 51 -7.69 -13.42 5.36
C GLY A 51 -6.33 -14.01 5.73
N ILE A 52 -5.43 -13.23 6.32
CA ILE A 52 -4.13 -13.71 6.79
C ILE A 52 -4.30 -14.80 7.87
N ILE A 53 -5.21 -14.61 8.82
CA ILE A 53 -5.50 -15.62 9.83
C ILE A 53 -5.98 -16.92 9.18
N VAL A 54 -6.90 -16.83 8.22
CA VAL A 54 -7.38 -18.00 7.48
C VAL A 54 -6.23 -18.68 6.72
N ALA A 55 -5.40 -17.93 6.01
CA ALA A 55 -4.26 -18.46 5.27
C ALA A 55 -3.27 -19.23 6.17
N LEU A 56 -3.09 -18.77 7.42
CA LEU A 56 -2.23 -19.44 8.40
C LEU A 56 -2.82 -20.76 8.91
N LEU A 57 -4.15 -20.89 8.94
CA LEU A 57 -4.87 -22.07 9.44
C LEU A 57 -5.19 -23.10 8.34
N LEU A 58 -5.19 -22.70 7.07
CA LEU A 58 -5.49 -23.60 5.95
C LEU A 58 -4.42 -24.70 5.80
N PRO A 59 -4.82 -25.95 5.47
CA PRO A 59 -3.91 -27.05 5.18
C PRO A 59 -3.35 -26.95 3.75
N VAL A 60 -2.64 -25.87 3.47
CA VAL A 60 -2.01 -25.57 2.19
C VAL A 60 -0.49 -25.64 2.30
N THR A 61 0.21 -25.76 1.17
CA THR A 61 1.68 -25.74 1.13
C THR A 61 2.23 -24.38 1.58
N LEU A 62 3.50 -24.34 1.97
CA LEU A 62 4.15 -23.09 2.37
C LEU A 62 4.10 -22.05 1.25
N LEU A 63 4.31 -22.46 0.01
CA LEU A 63 4.28 -21.54 -1.14
C LEU A 63 2.88 -20.96 -1.37
N GLU A 64 1.85 -21.80 -1.33
CA GLU A 64 0.45 -21.34 -1.42
C GLU A 64 0.09 -20.38 -0.29
N ARG A 65 0.52 -20.68 0.94
CA ARG A 65 0.31 -19.79 2.10
C ARG A 65 0.97 -18.43 1.92
N VAL A 66 2.22 -18.43 1.48
CA VAL A 66 2.93 -17.17 1.19
C VAL A 66 2.23 -16.39 0.08
N ALA A 67 1.76 -17.05 -0.98
CA ALA A 67 1.03 -16.41 -2.06
C ALA A 67 -0.29 -15.78 -1.56
N LEU A 68 -1.09 -16.51 -0.76
CA LEU A 68 -2.33 -16.00 -0.18
C LEU A 68 -2.11 -14.73 0.67
N ILE A 69 -1.06 -14.71 1.48
CA ILE A 69 -0.73 -13.56 2.32
C ILE A 69 -0.16 -12.41 1.46
N ALA A 70 0.73 -12.72 0.51
CA ALA A 70 1.40 -11.72 -0.30
C ALA A 70 0.43 -10.87 -1.13
N VAL A 71 -0.62 -11.47 -1.70
CA VAL A 71 -1.61 -10.71 -2.48
C VAL A 71 -2.46 -9.80 -1.61
N LEU A 72 -2.76 -10.17 -0.35
CA LEU A 72 -3.45 -9.29 0.60
C LEU A 72 -2.56 -8.12 1.03
N VAL A 73 -1.29 -8.36 1.27
CA VAL A 73 -0.32 -7.30 1.57
C VAL A 73 -0.12 -6.39 0.37
N LEU A 74 -0.05 -6.93 -0.85
CA LEU A 74 0.05 -6.15 -2.08
C LEU A 74 -1.16 -5.21 -2.26
N MET A 75 -2.37 -5.68 -1.97
CA MET A 75 -3.58 -4.86 -1.98
C MET A 75 -3.42 -3.66 -1.04
N LEU A 76 -3.00 -3.86 0.21
CA LEU A 76 -2.74 -2.77 1.15
C LEU A 76 -1.63 -1.81 0.68
N ILE A 77 -0.58 -2.32 0.04
CA ILE A 77 0.50 -1.49 -0.51
C ILE A 77 -0.03 -0.59 -1.62
N THR A 78 -0.81 -1.14 -2.55
CA THR A 78 -1.37 -0.36 -3.66
C THR A 78 -2.33 0.71 -3.17
N GLU A 79 -3.14 0.42 -2.13
CA GLU A 79 -4.01 1.41 -1.51
C GLU A 79 -3.22 2.55 -0.85
N LEU A 80 -2.16 2.24 -0.11
CA LEU A 80 -1.29 3.28 0.47
C LEU A 80 -0.66 4.18 -0.58
N VAL A 81 -0.23 3.61 -1.72
CA VAL A 81 0.34 4.37 -2.84
C VAL A 81 -0.75 5.22 -3.51
N ASN A 82 -1.94 4.67 -3.73
CA ASN A 82 -3.08 5.43 -4.26
C ASN A 82 -3.43 6.63 -3.38
N SER A 83 -3.58 6.41 -2.07
CA SER A 83 -3.86 7.47 -1.10
C SER A 83 -2.77 8.56 -1.10
N ALA A 84 -1.50 8.17 -1.25
CA ALA A 84 -0.40 9.13 -1.37
C ALA A 84 -0.48 9.97 -2.67
N ILE A 85 -0.86 9.35 -3.80
CA ILE A 85 -1.08 10.05 -5.07
C ILE A 85 -2.23 11.04 -4.92
N GLU A 86 -3.35 10.63 -4.35
CA GLU A 86 -4.52 11.48 -4.12
C GLU A 86 -4.16 12.68 -3.24
N ALA A 87 -3.45 12.47 -2.14
CA ALA A 87 -3.01 13.52 -1.24
C ALA A 87 -2.10 14.55 -1.94
N VAL A 88 -1.20 14.10 -2.82
CA VAL A 88 -0.34 15.01 -3.62
C VAL A 88 -1.15 15.80 -4.63
N VAL A 89 -2.05 15.14 -5.36
CA VAL A 89 -2.90 15.78 -6.36
C VAL A 89 -3.79 16.85 -5.73
N ASP A 90 -4.45 16.51 -4.61
CA ASP A 90 -5.36 17.43 -3.90
C ASP A 90 -4.62 18.62 -3.27
N ARG A 91 -3.34 18.41 -2.90
CA ARG A 91 -2.49 19.52 -2.43
C ARG A 91 -2.11 20.51 -3.53
N ILE A 92 -2.00 20.07 -4.78
CA ILE A 92 -1.65 20.93 -5.90
C ILE A 92 -2.82 21.87 -6.23
N SER A 93 -4.01 21.32 -6.43
CA SER A 93 -5.25 22.06 -6.63
C SER A 93 -6.45 21.14 -6.46
N LEU A 94 -7.55 21.69 -5.94
CA LEU A 94 -8.87 21.06 -5.92
C LEU A 94 -9.65 21.35 -7.21
N ASP A 95 -9.15 22.21 -8.10
CA ASP A 95 -9.76 22.49 -9.38
C ASP A 95 -9.68 21.27 -10.31
N HIS A 96 -10.70 21.10 -11.14
CA HIS A 96 -10.74 20.02 -12.10
C HIS A 96 -9.66 20.22 -13.18
N HIS A 97 -8.71 19.28 -13.23
CA HIS A 97 -7.67 19.24 -14.26
C HIS A 97 -7.54 17.82 -14.80
N GLU A 98 -7.46 17.66 -16.12
CA GLU A 98 -7.46 16.34 -16.77
C GLU A 98 -6.31 15.44 -16.30
N LEU A 99 -5.09 15.98 -16.16
CA LEU A 99 -3.95 15.21 -15.66
C LEU A 99 -4.11 14.77 -14.21
N SER A 100 -4.72 15.62 -13.37
CA SER A 100 -5.02 15.28 -11.98
C SER A 100 -6.04 14.13 -11.90
N LYS A 101 -7.09 14.19 -12.73
CA LYS A 101 -8.06 13.10 -12.86
C LYS A 101 -7.38 11.81 -13.33
N ASN A 102 -6.57 11.88 -14.37
CA ASN A 102 -5.86 10.71 -14.90
C ASN A 102 -4.93 10.08 -13.87
N ALA A 103 -4.21 10.87 -13.06
CA ALA A 103 -3.36 10.36 -12.00
C ALA A 103 -4.15 9.57 -10.94
N LYS A 104 -5.31 10.09 -10.50
CA LYS A 104 -6.20 9.42 -9.57
C LYS A 104 -6.80 8.13 -10.18
N ASP A 105 -7.25 8.19 -11.44
CA ASP A 105 -7.82 7.03 -12.14
C ASP A 105 -6.77 5.90 -12.28
N LEU A 106 -5.52 6.23 -12.57
CA LEU A 106 -4.42 5.26 -12.64
C LEU A 106 -4.10 4.63 -11.28
N GLY A 107 -4.10 5.41 -10.22
CA GLY A 107 -3.93 4.90 -8.86
C GLY A 107 -5.05 3.93 -8.48
N SER A 108 -6.30 4.32 -8.71
CA SER A 108 -7.48 3.46 -8.49
C SER A 108 -7.45 2.18 -9.33
N ALA A 109 -6.98 2.26 -10.60
CA ALA A 109 -6.81 1.09 -11.45
C ALA A 109 -5.77 0.11 -10.88
N ALA A 110 -4.68 0.60 -10.31
CA ALA A 110 -3.68 -0.24 -9.66
C ALA A 110 -4.27 -1.01 -8.46
N VAL A 111 -5.07 -0.34 -7.63
CA VAL A 111 -5.79 -0.98 -6.51
C VAL A 111 -6.75 -2.06 -7.05
N MET A 112 -7.55 -1.74 -8.06
CA MET A 112 -8.46 -2.70 -8.68
C MET A 112 -7.71 -3.96 -9.18
N LEU A 113 -6.59 -3.80 -9.85
CA LEU A 113 -5.78 -4.94 -10.34
C LEU A 113 -5.23 -5.79 -9.19
N ALA A 114 -4.81 -5.16 -8.09
CA ALA A 114 -4.35 -5.87 -6.90
C ALA A 114 -5.48 -6.69 -6.26
N VAL A 115 -6.69 -6.12 -6.16
CA VAL A 115 -7.88 -6.82 -5.67
C VAL A 115 -8.24 -8.00 -6.56
N VAL A 116 -8.26 -7.82 -7.89
CA VAL A 116 -8.50 -8.91 -8.85
C VAL A 116 -7.48 -10.02 -8.69
N LEU A 117 -6.19 -9.67 -8.57
CA LEU A 117 -5.12 -10.64 -8.34
C LEU A 117 -5.34 -11.41 -7.03
N ALA A 118 -5.72 -10.73 -5.95
CA ALA A 118 -6.02 -11.37 -4.67
C ALA A 118 -7.19 -12.36 -4.81
N VAL A 119 -8.30 -11.94 -5.40
CA VAL A 119 -9.48 -12.80 -5.62
C VAL A 119 -9.11 -14.02 -6.46
N LEU A 120 -8.40 -13.85 -7.57
CA LEU A 120 -7.98 -14.97 -8.43
C LEU A 120 -7.04 -15.95 -7.70
N THR A 121 -6.06 -15.45 -6.96
CA THR A 121 -5.12 -16.29 -6.21
C THR A 121 -5.84 -17.10 -5.15
N TRP A 122 -6.72 -16.48 -4.38
CA TRP A 122 -7.54 -17.16 -3.38
C TRP A 122 -8.48 -18.18 -4.01
N ALA A 123 -9.17 -17.84 -5.09
CA ALA A 123 -10.10 -18.73 -5.78
C ALA A 123 -9.38 -19.99 -6.32
N VAL A 124 -8.20 -19.82 -6.94
CA VAL A 124 -7.42 -20.94 -7.48
C VAL A 124 -6.93 -21.85 -6.36
N ILE A 125 -6.35 -21.31 -5.29
CA ILE A 125 -5.79 -22.11 -4.21
C ILE A 125 -6.90 -22.83 -3.42
N LEU A 126 -8.01 -22.17 -3.11
CA LEU A 126 -9.14 -22.79 -2.44
C LEU A 126 -9.82 -23.83 -3.33
N GLY A 127 -9.96 -23.58 -4.63
CA GLY A 127 -10.48 -24.53 -5.59
C GLY A 127 -9.61 -25.79 -5.69
N ALA A 128 -8.28 -25.61 -5.76
CA ALA A 128 -7.34 -26.72 -5.73
C ALA A 128 -7.37 -27.51 -4.42
N LEU A 129 -7.53 -26.82 -3.29
CA LEU A 129 -7.66 -27.47 -1.98
C LEU A 129 -8.93 -28.32 -1.88
N TRP A 130 -10.05 -27.84 -2.45
CA TRP A 130 -11.32 -28.58 -2.48
C TRP A 130 -11.25 -29.86 -3.32
N MET A 131 -10.40 -29.89 -4.34
CA MET A 131 -10.24 -31.03 -5.26
C MET A 131 -9.24 -32.09 -4.79
N ARG A 132 -8.54 -31.84 -3.67
CA ARG A 132 -7.57 -32.79 -3.08
C ARG A 132 -8.27 -33.78 -2.15
#